data_c5c373fd287a2692ac9b3f5d509a8174
#
_entry.id   c5c373fd287a2692ac9b3f5d509a8174
#
_cell.length_a   1.000
_cell.length_b   1.000
_cell.length_c   1.000
_cell.angle_alpha   90.00
_cell.angle_beta   90.00
_cell.angle_gamma   90.00
#
_symmetry.space_group_name_H-M   'P 1'
#
loop_
_entity.id
_entity.type
_entity.pdbx_description
1 polymer ?
#
loop_
_entity_poly.entity_id
_entity_poly.type
_entity_poly.pdbx_seq_one_letter_code
_entity_poly.pdbx_strand_id
1 'polypeptide(L)'
;MGTPLIASEQMIYGWIRGGHVSHPTPIGASEVFSVASGKFVTNDASGRAEVAKDGSTALWGHMECEAFTASATEGADVRNMIVDPSAVFRIPVNSGTYVVTMLGETCDLSVVSTIQGAQLDTSTEDTVRIVGGDSVNNYWVELMFVDAKRYNTGVV
;
A
#
# COMPACT_ATOMS: atom_id res chain seq x y z
N MET A 1 13.19 15.37 13.47
CA MET A 1 12.83 14.91 12.15
C MET A 1 14.05 14.55 11.33
N GLY A 2 13.99 13.46 10.65
CA GLY A 2 15.10 13.02 9.84
C GLY A 2 15.28 13.81 8.55
N THR A 3 16.35 13.51 7.84
CA THR A 3 16.62 14.07 6.51
C THR A 3 15.56 13.55 5.53
N PRO A 4 15.05 14.38 4.63
CA PRO A 4 14.17 13.89 3.58
C PRO A 4 14.84 12.78 2.76
N LEU A 5 14.05 11.80 2.33
CA LEU A 5 14.55 10.70 1.52
C LEU A 5 15.11 11.21 0.20
N ILE A 6 16.27 10.70 -0.18
CA ILE A 6 16.83 10.96 -1.51
C ILE A 6 16.10 10.09 -2.54
N ALA A 7 16.23 10.43 -3.82
CA ALA A 7 15.53 9.71 -4.89
C ALA A 7 15.82 8.21 -4.89
N SER A 8 17.06 7.81 -4.62
CA SER A 8 17.43 6.39 -4.58
C SER A 8 16.75 5.63 -3.44
N GLU A 9 16.51 6.28 -2.31
CA GLU A 9 15.78 5.68 -1.19
C GLU A 9 14.29 5.59 -1.50
N GLN A 10 13.76 6.58 -2.20
CA GLN A 10 12.37 6.57 -2.62
C GLN A 10 12.06 5.42 -3.57
N MET A 11 13.03 4.98 -4.37
CA MET A 11 12.85 3.87 -5.29
C MET A 11 12.75 2.51 -4.60
N ILE A 12 13.11 2.40 -3.32
CA ILE A 12 12.98 1.14 -2.57
C ILE A 12 11.56 0.90 -2.05
N TYR A 13 10.66 1.85 -2.16
CA TYR A 13 9.27 1.63 -1.80
C TYR A 13 8.59 0.75 -2.83
N GLY A 14 7.64 -0.06 -2.35
CA GLY A 14 6.95 -1.03 -3.14
C GLY A 14 7.35 -2.45 -2.78
N TRP A 15 7.23 -3.38 -3.71
CA TRP A 15 7.59 -4.77 -3.50
C TRP A 15 9.10 -4.91 -3.27
N ILE A 16 9.48 -5.66 -2.23
CA ILE A 16 10.88 -5.86 -1.89
C ILE A 16 11.29 -7.32 -1.82
N ARG A 17 10.37 -8.24 -1.52
CA ARG A 17 10.65 -9.68 -1.48
C ARG A 17 9.37 -10.47 -1.38
N GLY A 18 9.50 -11.78 -1.37
CA GLY A 18 8.38 -12.72 -1.33
C GLY A 18 7.85 -12.99 -2.72
N GLY A 19 6.64 -13.52 -2.80
CA GLY A 19 6.03 -13.83 -4.08
C GLY A 19 5.68 -12.57 -4.87
N HIS A 20 5.48 -12.74 -6.18
CA HIS A 20 5.25 -11.61 -7.09
C HIS A 20 4.19 -11.95 -8.14
N VAL A 21 3.17 -12.68 -7.75
CA VAL A 21 2.04 -12.93 -8.67
C VAL A 21 1.28 -11.63 -8.87
N SER A 22 1.09 -11.24 -10.12
CA SER A 22 0.41 -10.00 -10.47
C SER A 22 -0.60 -10.18 -11.59
N HIS A 23 -1.52 -9.23 -11.68
CA HIS A 23 -2.54 -9.18 -12.73
C HIS A 23 -2.64 -7.79 -13.31
N PRO A 24 -2.85 -7.65 -14.63
CA PRO A 24 -3.28 -6.39 -15.23
C PRO A 24 -4.61 -5.96 -14.60
N THR A 25 -4.69 -4.74 -14.14
CA THR A 25 -5.83 -4.26 -13.36
C THR A 25 -6.24 -2.88 -13.84
N PRO A 26 -7.52 -2.66 -14.16
CA PRO A 26 -8.01 -1.34 -14.51
C PRO A 26 -8.03 -0.43 -13.27
N ILE A 27 -7.73 0.84 -13.48
CA ILE A 27 -7.60 1.82 -12.42
C ILE A 27 -8.81 2.77 -12.46
N GLY A 28 -9.30 3.14 -11.28
CA GLY A 28 -10.39 4.09 -11.14
C GLY A 28 -10.01 5.49 -11.64
N ALA A 29 -11.02 6.30 -11.93
CA ALA A 29 -10.82 7.63 -12.48
C ALA A 29 -10.04 8.53 -11.53
N SER A 30 -9.06 9.22 -12.07
CA SER A 30 -8.29 10.25 -11.38
C SER A 30 -7.52 9.78 -10.15
N GLU A 31 -7.30 8.48 -9.99
CA GLU A 31 -6.48 7.97 -8.90
C GLU A 31 -5.04 8.44 -9.02
N VAL A 32 -4.44 8.81 -7.90
CA VAL A 32 -3.09 9.38 -7.86
C VAL A 32 -2.14 8.40 -7.18
N PHE A 33 -1.10 8.00 -7.91
CA PHE A 33 -0.01 7.17 -7.38
C PHE A 33 1.25 8.02 -7.33
N SER A 34 1.69 8.37 -6.13
CA SER A 34 2.77 9.33 -5.94
C SER A 34 4.11 8.64 -5.77
N VAL A 35 5.18 9.40 -5.99
CA VAL A 35 6.55 8.99 -5.67
C VAL A 35 6.67 8.83 -4.15
N ALA A 36 7.48 7.88 -3.71
CA ALA A 36 7.72 7.58 -2.28
C ALA A 36 6.44 7.28 -1.49
N SER A 37 5.45 6.69 -2.15
CA SER A 37 4.15 6.35 -1.58
C SER A 37 3.94 4.85 -1.61
N GLY A 38 3.19 4.33 -0.66
CA GLY A 38 2.57 3.03 -0.80
C GLY A 38 1.56 3.05 -1.96
N LYS A 39 1.27 1.88 -2.50
CA LYS A 39 0.32 1.73 -3.60
C LYS A 39 -0.64 0.57 -3.37
N PHE A 40 -0.98 0.34 -2.10
CA PHE A 40 -2.05 -0.59 -1.77
C PHE A 40 -3.37 -0.04 -2.30
N VAL A 41 -4.16 -0.92 -2.87
CA VAL A 41 -5.43 -0.54 -3.47
C VAL A 41 -6.56 -1.41 -2.94
N THR A 42 -7.71 -0.80 -2.93
CA THR A 42 -8.99 -1.46 -2.71
C THR A 42 -9.73 -1.55 -4.05
N ASN A 43 -10.84 -2.24 -4.05
CA ASN A 43 -11.66 -2.42 -5.24
C ASN A 43 -12.86 -1.48 -5.15
N ASP A 44 -13.06 -0.65 -6.15
CA ASP A 44 -14.26 0.15 -6.21
C ASP A 44 -15.49 -0.69 -6.62
N ALA A 45 -16.67 -0.08 -6.59
CA ALA A 45 -17.92 -0.78 -6.90
C ALA A 45 -17.99 -1.32 -8.33
N SER A 46 -17.13 -0.83 -9.21
CA SER A 46 -17.08 -1.24 -10.62
C SER A 46 -15.94 -2.17 -10.96
N GLY A 47 -15.20 -2.64 -9.94
CA GLY A 47 -14.09 -3.57 -10.13
C GLY A 47 -12.81 -2.92 -10.61
N ARG A 48 -12.55 -1.68 -10.23
CA ARG A 48 -11.33 -0.95 -10.56
C ARG A 48 -10.52 -0.66 -9.31
N ALA A 49 -9.20 -0.55 -9.46
CA ALA A 49 -8.31 -0.25 -8.36
C ALA A 49 -8.46 1.21 -7.91
N GLU A 50 -8.63 1.39 -6.61
CA GLU A 50 -8.71 2.68 -5.95
C GLU A 50 -7.68 2.70 -4.82
N VAL A 51 -6.95 3.79 -4.65
CA VAL A 51 -5.93 3.88 -3.59
C VAL A 51 -6.58 3.68 -2.22
N ALA A 52 -6.07 2.71 -1.47
CA ALA A 52 -6.55 2.45 -0.12
C ALA A 52 -6.15 3.59 0.82
N LYS A 53 -7.04 3.95 1.72
CA LYS A 53 -6.91 5.10 2.62
C LYS A 53 -7.60 4.82 3.95
N ASP A 54 -7.69 5.80 4.80
CA ASP A 54 -8.45 5.69 6.04
C ASP A 54 -9.86 5.18 5.76
N GLY A 55 -10.28 4.20 6.54
CA GLY A 55 -11.58 3.58 6.40
C GLY A 55 -11.65 2.47 5.36
N SER A 56 -10.59 2.21 4.60
CA SER A 56 -10.55 1.05 3.72
C SER A 56 -10.45 -0.22 4.55
N THR A 57 -11.45 -1.08 4.44
CA THR A 57 -11.58 -2.28 5.29
C THR A 57 -11.03 -3.55 4.65
N ALA A 58 -10.73 -3.51 3.37
CA ALA A 58 -10.17 -4.65 2.64
C ALA A 58 -9.25 -4.17 1.53
N LEU A 59 -8.24 -4.97 1.22
CA LEU A 59 -7.29 -4.67 0.16
C LEU A 59 -7.45 -5.66 -0.99
N TRP A 60 -7.30 -5.16 -2.20
CA TRP A 60 -7.28 -5.97 -3.42
C TRP A 60 -5.86 -6.41 -3.75
N GLY A 61 -4.91 -5.49 -3.71
CA GLY A 61 -3.52 -5.75 -4.02
C GLY A 61 -2.65 -4.52 -3.82
N HIS A 62 -1.47 -4.55 -4.39
CA HIS A 62 -0.54 -3.42 -4.40
C HIS A 62 -0.12 -3.15 -5.85
N MET A 63 -0.32 -1.93 -6.32
CA MET A 63 0.02 -1.58 -7.70
C MET A 63 1.53 -1.58 -7.89
N GLU A 64 1.96 -2.17 -9.00
CA GLU A 64 3.34 -2.12 -9.45
C GLU A 64 3.41 -1.18 -10.64
N CYS A 65 3.58 0.09 -10.36
CA CYS A 65 3.56 1.11 -11.39
C CYS A 65 4.43 2.30 -11.00
N GLU A 66 4.73 3.11 -12.01
CA GLU A 66 5.35 4.41 -11.83
C GLU A 66 4.41 5.37 -11.09
N ALA A 67 4.94 6.50 -10.66
CA ALA A 67 4.10 7.58 -10.18
C ALA A 67 3.32 8.17 -11.37
N PHE A 68 2.00 8.25 -11.24
CA PHE A 68 1.17 8.85 -12.27
C PHE A 68 -0.22 9.19 -11.71
N THR A 69 -0.96 9.98 -12.46
CA THR A 69 -2.37 10.23 -12.17
C THR A 69 -3.19 9.56 -13.26
N ALA A 70 -4.13 8.72 -12.84
CA ALA A 70 -4.99 8.01 -13.77
C ALA A 70 -5.90 8.98 -14.54
N SER A 71 -6.28 8.59 -15.76
CA SER A 71 -7.24 9.32 -16.57
C SER A 71 -8.54 9.56 -15.82
N ALA A 72 -9.21 10.65 -16.16
CA ALA A 72 -10.55 10.92 -15.67
C ALA A 72 -11.58 9.91 -16.20
N THR A 73 -11.24 9.15 -17.22
CA THR A 73 -12.07 8.06 -17.74
C THR A 73 -11.78 6.79 -16.96
N GLU A 74 -12.76 6.29 -16.27
CA GLU A 74 -12.62 5.08 -15.45
C GLU A 74 -12.18 3.87 -16.28
N GLY A 75 -11.16 3.17 -15.78
CA GLY A 75 -10.65 1.96 -16.40
C GLY A 75 -9.81 2.18 -17.66
N ALA A 76 -9.56 3.44 -18.05
CA ALA A 76 -8.74 3.75 -19.22
C ALA A 76 -7.27 3.38 -19.01
N ASP A 77 -6.79 3.48 -17.78
CA ASP A 77 -5.44 3.06 -17.42
C ASP A 77 -5.47 1.67 -16.82
N VAL A 78 -4.47 0.86 -17.22
CA VAL A 78 -4.29 -0.51 -16.72
C VAL A 78 -2.84 -0.65 -16.27
N ARG A 79 -2.62 -1.15 -15.06
CA ARG A 79 -1.29 -1.43 -14.53
C ARG A 79 -1.31 -2.79 -13.85
N ASN A 80 -0.14 -3.37 -13.65
CA ASN A 80 -0.04 -4.62 -12.92
C ASN A 80 -0.27 -4.39 -11.43
N MET A 81 -1.02 -5.29 -10.83
CA MET A 81 -1.30 -5.29 -9.39
C MET A 81 -0.79 -6.60 -8.80
N ILE A 82 0.07 -6.51 -7.81
CA ILE A 82 0.60 -7.66 -7.09
C ILE A 82 -0.46 -8.14 -6.11
N VAL A 83 -0.78 -9.43 -6.19
CA VAL A 83 -1.81 -10.06 -5.34
C VAL A 83 -1.27 -11.20 -4.50
N ASP A 84 0.00 -11.51 -4.62
CA ASP A 84 0.62 -12.64 -3.94
C ASP A 84 0.58 -12.45 -2.42
N PRO A 85 -0.02 -13.37 -1.67
CA PRO A 85 -0.14 -13.22 -0.22
C PRO A 85 1.21 -13.27 0.51
N SER A 86 2.27 -13.77 -0.11
CA SER A 86 3.60 -13.82 0.49
C SER A 86 4.45 -12.59 0.17
N ALA A 87 3.94 -11.66 -0.65
CA ALA A 87 4.67 -10.46 -1.02
C ALA A 87 4.86 -9.54 0.18
N VAL A 88 6.04 -8.93 0.27
CA VAL A 88 6.37 -7.93 1.27
C VAL A 88 6.62 -6.60 0.58
N PHE A 89 5.98 -5.56 1.08
CA PHE A 89 6.06 -4.22 0.53
C PHE A 89 6.64 -3.25 1.55
N ARG A 90 7.43 -2.31 1.09
CA ARG A 90 7.94 -1.23 1.91
C ARG A 90 7.20 0.05 1.57
N ILE A 91 6.66 0.71 2.58
CA ILE A 91 5.95 1.99 2.41
C ILE A 91 6.37 2.97 3.49
N PRO A 92 6.14 4.26 3.29
CA PRO A 92 6.47 5.26 4.32
C PRO A 92 5.56 5.14 5.54
N VAL A 93 6.00 5.74 6.64
CA VAL A 93 5.20 5.89 7.86
C VAL A 93 4.55 7.27 7.84
N ASN A 94 3.22 7.31 7.91
CA ASN A 94 2.48 8.57 7.96
C ASN A 94 2.20 9.03 9.39
N SER A 95 2.03 8.10 10.33
CA SER A 95 1.83 8.45 11.74
C SER A 95 2.30 7.32 12.66
N GLY A 96 2.60 7.68 13.90
CA GLY A 96 3.16 6.74 14.87
C GLY A 96 4.65 6.52 14.66
N THR A 97 5.23 5.70 15.53
CA THR A 97 6.67 5.38 15.51
C THR A 97 6.85 3.87 15.55
N TYR A 98 7.59 3.36 14.59
CA TYR A 98 7.89 1.94 14.56
C TYR A 98 8.84 1.54 15.69
N VAL A 99 8.50 0.47 16.37
CA VAL A 99 9.37 -0.22 17.33
C VAL A 99 9.33 -1.71 17.05
N VAL A 100 10.43 -2.40 17.33
CA VAL A 100 10.58 -3.81 16.96
C VAL A 100 9.51 -4.71 17.57
N THR A 101 8.92 -4.33 18.68
CA THR A 101 7.83 -5.09 19.31
C THR A 101 6.54 -5.10 18.50
N MET A 102 6.45 -4.24 17.47
CA MET A 102 5.29 -4.23 16.56
C MET A 102 5.33 -5.34 15.52
N LEU A 103 6.40 -6.13 15.46
CA LEU A 103 6.47 -7.24 14.51
C LEU A 103 5.31 -8.21 14.72
N GLY A 104 4.57 -8.48 13.66
CA GLY A 104 3.40 -9.34 13.69
C GLY A 104 2.10 -8.63 14.02
N GLU A 105 2.15 -7.40 14.49
CA GLU A 105 0.95 -6.60 14.72
C GLU A 105 0.37 -6.09 13.40
N THR A 106 -0.89 -5.71 13.43
CA THR A 106 -1.59 -5.12 12.29
C THR A 106 -1.67 -3.60 12.45
N CYS A 107 -1.84 -2.91 11.34
CA CYS A 107 -2.07 -1.46 11.37
C CYS A 107 -2.94 -1.04 10.19
N ASP A 108 -3.29 0.23 10.20
CA ASP A 108 -4.10 0.84 9.15
C ASP A 108 -3.21 1.55 8.13
N LEU A 109 -3.81 1.91 7.02
CA LEU A 109 -3.22 2.76 6.00
C LEU A 109 -3.88 4.14 6.02
N SER A 110 -3.13 5.15 5.65
CA SER A 110 -3.67 6.50 5.46
C SER A 110 -3.08 7.15 4.22
N VAL A 111 -3.74 8.17 3.73
CA VAL A 111 -3.23 9.00 2.64
C VAL A 111 -3.14 10.43 3.13
N VAL A 112 -1.93 10.98 3.12
CA VAL A 112 -1.67 12.36 3.49
C VAL A 112 -0.98 13.04 2.31
N SER A 113 -1.59 14.07 1.76
CA SER A 113 -1.06 14.79 0.59
C SER A 113 -0.67 13.84 -0.54
N THR A 114 -1.55 12.94 -0.90
CA THR A 114 -1.37 11.90 -1.94
C THR A 114 -0.34 10.81 -1.62
N ILE A 115 0.25 10.83 -0.43
CA ILE A 115 1.22 9.81 0.00
C ILE A 115 0.49 8.79 0.87
N GLN A 116 0.41 7.55 0.39
CA GLN A 116 -0.07 6.45 1.22
C GLN A 116 1.05 5.97 2.13
N GLY A 117 0.77 5.87 3.40
CA GLY A 117 1.69 5.37 4.39
C GLY A 117 0.99 4.57 5.47
N ALA A 118 1.79 3.98 6.35
CA ALA A 118 1.30 3.22 7.48
C ALA A 118 0.89 4.15 8.62
N GLN A 119 -0.24 3.85 9.23
CA GLN A 119 -0.72 4.47 10.46
C GLN A 119 -0.40 3.54 11.61
N LEU A 120 0.77 3.70 12.24
CA LEU A 120 1.24 2.77 13.26
C LEU A 120 0.58 2.99 14.62
N ASP A 121 -0.07 4.11 14.81
CA ASP A 121 -0.78 4.45 16.05
C ASP A 121 -2.29 4.17 15.96
N THR A 122 -2.73 3.50 14.91
CA THR A 122 -4.14 3.18 14.69
C THR A 122 -4.27 1.75 14.21
N SER A 123 -5.21 1.03 14.79
CA SER A 123 -5.47 -0.37 14.50
C SER A 123 -6.98 -0.60 14.51
N THR A 124 -7.67 0.05 13.58
CA THR A 124 -9.13 -0.04 13.44
C THR A 124 -9.51 -0.95 12.28
N GLU A 125 -8.88 -0.76 11.15
CA GLU A 125 -9.17 -1.52 9.93
C GLU A 125 -8.27 -2.75 9.80
N ASP A 126 -7.04 -2.69 10.31
CA ASP A 126 -6.11 -3.81 10.38
C ASP A 126 -5.83 -4.48 9.04
N THR A 127 -5.64 -3.69 8.00
CA THR A 127 -5.54 -4.20 6.63
C THR A 127 -4.17 -4.77 6.28
N VAL A 128 -3.14 -4.39 7.02
CA VAL A 128 -1.77 -4.82 6.76
C VAL A 128 -1.08 -5.28 8.04
N ARG A 129 -0.13 -6.20 7.88
CA ARG A 129 0.65 -6.75 8.98
C ARG A 129 2.09 -6.27 8.90
N ILE A 130 2.63 -5.81 10.01
CA ILE A 130 3.97 -5.30 10.13
C ILE A 130 4.95 -6.48 10.21
N VAL A 131 5.92 -6.52 9.29
CA VAL A 131 6.94 -7.57 9.25
C VAL A 131 8.37 -7.01 9.30
N GLY A 132 8.52 -5.70 9.37
CA GLY A 132 9.79 -5.01 9.52
C GLY A 132 9.61 -3.52 9.57
N GLY A 133 10.68 -2.80 9.86
CA GLY A 133 10.60 -1.35 9.88
C GLY A 133 11.92 -0.68 10.21
N ASP A 134 11.93 0.62 10.02
CA ASP A 134 13.07 1.47 10.29
C ASP A 134 12.99 2.00 11.73
N SER A 135 13.65 1.33 12.64
CA SER A 135 13.65 1.71 14.06
C SER A 135 14.60 2.87 14.36
N VAL A 136 15.39 3.32 13.39
CA VAL A 136 16.33 4.42 13.59
C VAL A 136 15.70 5.76 13.22
N ASN A 137 15.14 5.87 12.02
CA ASN A 137 14.61 7.12 11.50
C ASN A 137 13.08 7.15 11.37
N ASN A 138 12.44 5.99 11.47
CA ASN A 138 11.00 5.85 11.29
C ASN A 138 10.52 6.32 9.90
N TYR A 139 11.32 6.09 8.87
CA TYR A 139 10.95 6.49 7.52
C TYR A 139 9.99 5.52 6.86
N TRP A 140 10.14 4.22 7.14
CA TRP A 140 9.41 3.18 6.43
C TRP A 140 9.12 1.98 7.31
N VAL A 141 8.13 1.22 6.89
CA VAL A 141 7.81 -0.11 7.42
C VAL A 141 7.66 -1.10 6.28
N GLU A 142 7.81 -2.37 6.60
CA GLU A 142 7.57 -3.48 5.69
C GLU A 142 6.28 -4.18 6.09
N LEU A 143 5.41 -4.38 5.13
CA LEU A 143 4.05 -4.84 5.35
C LEU A 143 3.70 -6.00 4.44
N MET A 144 2.87 -6.88 4.95
CA MET A 144 2.20 -7.95 4.19
C MET A 144 0.70 -7.75 4.25
N PHE A 145 0.00 -8.37 3.29
CA PHE A 145 -1.45 -8.44 3.36
C PHE A 145 -1.88 -9.23 4.59
N VAL A 146 -3.02 -8.85 5.14
CA VAL A 146 -3.75 -9.66 6.13
C VAL A 146 -4.82 -10.43 5.36
N ASP A 147 -4.72 -11.76 5.31
CA ASP A 147 -5.60 -12.59 4.48
C ASP A 147 -7.07 -12.35 4.73
N ALA A 148 -7.46 -12.23 5.99
CA ALA A 148 -8.84 -11.97 6.36
C ALA A 148 -9.34 -10.58 5.91
N LYS A 149 -8.44 -9.70 5.51
CA LYS A 149 -8.74 -8.34 5.08
C LYS A 149 -8.53 -8.14 3.58
N ARG A 150 -8.52 -9.23 2.83
CA ARG A 150 -8.44 -9.17 1.37
C ARG A 150 -9.83 -9.26 0.78
N TYR A 151 -10.05 -8.56 -0.33
CA TYR A 151 -11.25 -8.81 -1.09
C TYR A 151 -11.27 -10.26 -1.54
N ASN A 152 -12.35 -10.93 -1.23
CA ASN A 152 -12.56 -12.27 -1.70
C ASN A 152 -13.14 -12.21 -3.10
N THR A 153 -12.28 -12.21 -4.06
CA THR A 153 -12.68 -12.14 -5.44
C THR A 153 -13.24 -13.46 -5.97
N GLY A 154 -13.20 -14.48 -5.16
CA GLY A 154 -13.83 -15.73 -5.50
C GLY A 154 -15.32 -15.64 -5.56
N VAL A 155 -15.82 -14.54 -5.14
CA VAL A 155 -17.21 -14.27 -5.37
C VAL A 155 -17.42 -14.04 -6.83
N VAL A 156 -18.11 -14.85 -7.43
CA VAL A 156 -18.32 -14.60 -8.77
C VAL A 156 -19.55 -14.72 -9.37
#